data_82dd993272956bc5805b6ec4ddef8591
#
_entry.id   82dd993272956bc5805b6ec4ddef8591
#
_cell.length_a   1.000
_cell.length_b   1.000
_cell.length_c   1.000
_cell.angle_alpha   90.00
_cell.angle_beta   90.00
_cell.angle_gamma   90.00
#
_symmetry.space_group_name_H-M   'P 1'
#
loop_
_entity.id
_entity.type
_entity.pdbx_description
1 polymer ?
#
loop_
_entity_poly.entity_id
_entity_poly.type
_entity_poly.pdbx_seq_one_letter_code
_entity_poly.pdbx_strand_id
1 'polypeptide(L)'
;MTHDQHCETILDEYRQKQPLFERMKTLILNEIRSGLDENHVLIAGLEARVKTEESLAGKLERKGYKYHSLSDITDIIGLRIITFYNNEVDLLSAHVEQFLDIDWENSIDKRKVLETDRFGYLSLHYICRIPESIYKNPDLPELNELRFELQIRSLLQHAWANLYHDMGYKSDVEVPVVYQRDMGRLAGLLELADEQLSRIRMEINGYRRNVQSMVASGDFSEVPLNGDTFRSYLELKTFRGMAEKIADISKAQLFEDSLEPYYKVLLHMGMRTIGDIERLRKTYGDGAYQLALLQMTGSGSDNMAYSMVLQNICIVAILKQGFGEAGLIRLFAMLYGEGPFNVQHAKTVYEQAQKINLI
;
A
#
# COMPACT_ATOMS: atom_id res chain seq x y z
N MET A 1 37.19 40.29 3.43
CA MET A 1 36.63 39.26 4.31
C MET A 1 37.34 37.97 3.98
N THR A 2 37.97 37.31 4.95
CA THR A 2 38.58 36.00 4.72
C THR A 2 37.49 34.95 4.50
N HIS A 3 37.86 33.80 3.92
CA HIS A 3 36.91 32.70 3.70
C HIS A 3 36.20 32.29 5.03
N ASP A 4 36.96 32.17 6.11
CA ASP A 4 36.47 31.81 7.42
C ASP A 4 35.46 32.83 7.98
N GLN A 5 35.77 34.15 7.82
CA GLN A 5 34.83 35.21 8.22
C GLN A 5 33.53 35.18 7.42
N HIS A 6 33.58 34.83 6.14
CA HIS A 6 32.42 34.71 5.29
C HIS A 6 31.55 33.51 5.71
N CYS A 7 32.17 32.37 5.93
CA CYS A 7 31.46 31.16 6.43
C CYS A 7 30.79 31.42 7.79
N GLU A 8 31.50 32.07 8.71
CA GLU A 8 30.96 32.37 10.05
C GLU A 8 29.76 33.34 9.96
N THR A 9 29.77 34.30 9.06
CA THR A 9 28.63 35.20 8.85
C THR A 9 27.39 34.42 8.43
N ILE A 10 27.50 33.44 7.54
CA ILE A 10 26.39 32.58 7.10
C ILE A 10 25.92 31.66 8.24
N LEU A 11 26.85 31.13 9.03
CA LEU A 11 26.54 30.28 10.19
C LEU A 11 25.81 31.09 11.30
N ASP A 12 26.23 32.32 11.55
CA ASP A 12 25.54 33.19 12.52
C ASP A 12 24.11 33.49 12.07
N GLU A 13 23.91 33.79 10.79
CA GLU A 13 22.54 33.97 10.24
C GLU A 13 21.72 32.68 10.39
N TYR A 14 22.31 31.51 10.13
CA TYR A 14 21.65 30.22 10.30
C TYR A 14 21.23 29.99 11.76
N ARG A 15 22.12 30.22 12.74
CA ARG A 15 21.84 30.07 14.17
C ARG A 15 20.64 30.91 14.61
N GLN A 16 20.58 32.15 14.14
CA GLN A 16 19.47 33.07 14.45
C GLN A 16 18.16 32.61 13.84
N LYS A 17 18.17 32.01 12.65
CA LYS A 17 16.99 31.56 11.90
C LYS A 17 16.60 30.10 12.16
N GLN A 18 17.40 29.33 12.90
CA GLN A 18 17.15 27.91 13.13
C GLN A 18 15.75 27.61 13.70
N PRO A 19 15.23 28.34 14.71
CA PRO A 19 13.87 28.10 15.20
C PRO A 19 12.79 28.35 14.14
N LEU A 20 13.04 29.30 13.23
CA LEU A 20 12.16 29.60 12.11
C LEU A 20 12.16 28.42 11.10
N PHE A 21 13.33 27.88 10.78
CA PHE A 21 13.42 26.72 9.88
C PHE A 21 12.74 25.49 10.44
N GLU A 22 12.82 25.23 11.74
CA GLU A 22 12.09 24.13 12.38
C GLU A 22 10.57 24.31 12.27
N ARG A 23 10.06 25.52 12.44
CA ARG A 23 8.64 25.84 12.24
C ARG A 23 8.24 25.66 10.77
N MET A 24 9.02 26.22 9.84
CA MET A 24 8.78 26.09 8.39
C MET A 24 8.81 24.64 7.94
N LYS A 25 9.77 23.83 8.40
CA LYS A 25 9.84 22.39 8.13
C LYS A 25 8.51 21.68 8.47
N THR A 26 7.96 21.99 9.63
CA THR A 26 6.71 21.37 10.09
C THR A 26 5.53 21.76 9.20
N LEU A 27 5.44 23.04 8.81
CA LEU A 27 4.40 23.52 7.90
C LEU A 27 4.53 22.88 6.51
N ILE A 28 5.71 22.88 5.93
CA ILE A 28 5.99 22.25 4.63
C ILE A 28 5.63 20.76 4.66
N LEU A 29 6.02 20.06 5.72
CA LEU A 29 5.71 18.63 5.88
C LEU A 29 4.19 18.38 5.89
N ASN A 30 3.43 19.23 6.58
CA ASN A 30 1.98 19.11 6.66
C ASN A 30 1.31 19.38 5.31
N GLU A 31 1.74 20.42 4.58
CA GLU A 31 1.21 20.75 3.25
C GLU A 31 1.47 19.61 2.25
N ILE A 32 2.67 19.07 2.25
CA ILE A 32 3.00 17.91 1.38
C ILE A 32 2.15 16.71 1.76
N ARG A 33 1.97 16.43 3.06
CA ARG A 33 1.12 15.33 3.52
C ARG A 33 -0.33 15.52 3.08
N SER A 34 -0.88 16.71 3.26
CA SER A 34 -2.24 17.02 2.81
C SER A 34 -2.40 16.83 1.31
N GLY A 35 -1.46 17.32 0.50
CA GLY A 35 -1.49 17.14 -0.95
C GLY A 35 -1.42 15.66 -1.40
N LEU A 36 -0.69 14.82 -0.66
CA LEU A 36 -0.63 13.38 -0.92
C LEU A 36 -1.92 12.67 -0.50
N ASP A 37 -2.48 13.02 0.67
CA ASP A 37 -3.69 12.40 1.22
C ASP A 37 -4.93 12.74 0.38
N GLU A 38 -5.08 13.99 -0.06
CA GLU A 38 -6.18 14.44 -0.93
C GLU A 38 -6.25 13.67 -2.24
N ASN A 39 -5.12 13.23 -2.74
CA ASN A 39 -5.00 12.49 -3.99
C ASN A 39 -4.85 10.97 -3.78
N HIS A 40 -5.04 10.48 -2.55
CA HIS A 40 -4.94 9.07 -2.18
C HIS A 40 -3.63 8.39 -2.60
N VAL A 41 -2.52 9.14 -2.56
CA VAL A 41 -1.19 8.63 -2.91
C VAL A 41 -0.62 7.84 -1.74
N LEU A 42 -0.43 6.53 -1.94
CA LEU A 42 0.21 5.67 -0.95
C LEU A 42 1.72 5.78 -1.02
N ILE A 43 2.34 6.09 0.12
CA ILE A 43 3.80 6.18 0.27
C ILE A 43 4.29 5.27 1.40
N ALA A 44 5.54 4.82 1.31
CA ALA A 44 6.20 4.03 2.35
C ALA A 44 6.69 4.89 3.51
N GLY A 45 7.03 6.17 3.24
CA GLY A 45 7.47 7.11 4.26
C GLY A 45 7.56 8.53 3.78
N LEU A 46 7.44 9.47 4.73
CA LEU A 46 7.66 10.90 4.54
C LEU A 46 8.50 11.42 5.70
N GLU A 47 9.68 11.92 5.39
CA GLU A 47 10.66 12.43 6.33
C GLU A 47 10.97 13.89 6.05
N ALA A 48 11.27 14.66 7.10
CA ALA A 48 11.73 16.03 6.97
C ALA A 48 12.82 16.33 8.00
N ARG A 49 13.81 17.11 7.60
CA ARG A 49 14.88 17.56 8.51
C ARG A 49 15.30 18.97 8.19
N VAL A 50 15.78 19.68 9.20
CA VAL A 50 16.61 20.87 9.05
C VAL A 50 18.07 20.40 9.03
N LYS A 51 18.90 20.93 8.12
CA LYS A 51 20.32 20.62 8.03
C LYS A 51 21.02 21.03 9.34
N THR A 52 21.85 20.16 9.91
CA THR A 52 22.59 20.50 11.12
C THR A 52 23.67 21.56 10.82
N GLU A 53 24.04 22.36 11.83
CA GLU A 53 25.08 23.38 11.71
C GLU A 53 26.40 22.77 11.23
N GLU A 54 26.80 21.61 11.77
CA GLU A 54 27.99 20.87 11.36
C GLU A 54 27.97 20.51 9.86
N SER A 55 26.81 20.01 9.38
CA SER A 55 26.63 19.68 7.97
C SER A 55 26.66 20.91 7.07
N LEU A 56 26.17 22.05 7.58
CA LEU A 56 26.21 23.32 6.88
C LEU A 56 27.66 23.85 6.83
N ALA A 57 28.37 23.87 7.94
CA ALA A 57 29.78 24.28 8.03
C ALA A 57 30.64 23.45 7.05
N GLY A 58 30.57 22.14 7.10
CA GLY A 58 31.30 21.28 6.17
C GLY A 58 30.90 21.46 4.69
N LYS A 59 29.67 21.90 4.40
CA LYS A 59 29.26 22.28 3.04
C LYS A 59 29.92 23.59 2.60
N LEU A 60 29.96 24.58 3.47
CA LEU A 60 30.55 25.88 3.21
C LEU A 60 32.09 25.74 2.97
N GLU A 61 32.75 24.97 3.82
CA GLU A 61 34.21 24.71 3.65
C GLU A 61 34.53 24.07 2.30
N ARG A 62 33.77 23.02 1.90
CA ARG A 62 34.02 22.30 0.63
C ARG A 62 33.66 23.09 -0.61
N LYS A 63 32.68 24.01 -0.53
CA LYS A 63 32.17 24.75 -1.71
C LYS A 63 32.79 26.15 -1.84
N GLY A 64 33.59 26.60 -0.87
CA GLY A 64 34.22 27.91 -0.88
C GLY A 64 33.24 29.07 -1.03
N TYR A 65 33.56 30.03 -1.85
CA TYR A 65 32.74 31.22 -2.08
C TYR A 65 31.51 31.00 -3.00
N LYS A 66 31.07 29.77 -3.23
CA LYS A 66 29.91 29.50 -4.06
C LYS A 66 28.65 30.17 -3.55
N TYR A 67 28.48 30.25 -2.22
CA TYR A 67 27.33 30.81 -1.58
C TYR A 67 27.63 32.18 -1.00
N HIS A 68 26.86 33.20 -1.36
CA HIS A 68 27.04 34.57 -0.90
C HIS A 68 26.23 34.88 0.36
N SER A 69 25.13 34.15 0.54
CA SER A 69 24.18 34.30 1.68
C SER A 69 23.55 32.97 2.03
N LEU A 70 22.88 32.91 3.18
CA LEU A 70 22.13 31.74 3.59
C LEU A 70 20.99 31.38 2.60
N SER A 71 20.39 32.37 1.94
CA SER A 71 19.32 32.17 0.96
C SER A 71 19.78 31.44 -0.34
N ASP A 72 21.09 31.40 -0.60
CA ASP A 72 21.63 30.64 -1.74
C ASP A 72 21.65 29.14 -1.49
N ILE A 73 21.49 28.74 -0.23
CA ILE A 73 21.55 27.33 0.18
C ILE A 73 20.15 26.73 0.14
N THR A 74 19.89 25.95 -0.89
CA THR A 74 18.55 25.41 -1.21
C THR A 74 18.18 24.14 -0.43
N ASP A 75 19.08 23.59 0.38
CA ASP A 75 18.90 22.35 1.13
C ASP A 75 19.00 22.52 2.66
N ILE A 76 18.66 23.74 3.17
CA ILE A 76 18.53 24.00 4.60
C ILE A 76 17.41 23.12 5.17
N ILE A 77 16.26 23.07 4.50
CA ILE A 77 15.21 22.13 4.79
C ILE A 77 15.24 21.05 3.71
N GLY A 78 15.34 19.81 4.13
CA GLY A 78 15.29 18.66 3.25
C GLY A 78 14.12 17.76 3.60
N LEU A 79 13.32 17.41 2.61
CA LEU A 79 12.24 16.44 2.71
C LEU A 79 12.55 15.21 1.87
N ARG A 80 11.96 14.11 2.25
CA ARG A 80 12.13 12.86 1.54
C ARG A 80 10.82 12.09 1.49
N ILE A 81 10.34 11.80 0.29
CA ILE A 81 9.21 10.92 0.06
C ILE A 81 9.74 9.57 -0.40
N ILE A 82 9.30 8.51 0.26
CA ILE A 82 9.72 7.14 -0.02
C ILE A 82 8.51 6.40 -0.59
N THR A 83 8.61 5.95 -1.84
CA THR A 83 7.62 5.11 -2.50
C THR A 83 7.92 3.63 -2.26
N PHE A 84 6.93 2.75 -2.42
CA PHE A 84 7.17 1.32 -2.31
C PHE A 84 7.97 0.78 -3.50
N TYR A 85 7.71 1.28 -4.71
CA TYR A 85 8.27 0.79 -5.97
C TYR A 85 8.90 1.90 -6.80
N ASN A 86 9.89 1.56 -7.61
CA ASN A 86 10.61 2.53 -8.44
C ASN A 86 9.71 3.23 -9.48
N ASN A 87 8.77 2.51 -10.09
CA ASN A 87 7.85 3.10 -11.06
C ASN A 87 6.86 4.11 -10.45
N GLU A 88 6.68 4.10 -9.13
CA GLU A 88 5.86 5.09 -8.42
C GLU A 88 6.58 6.44 -8.25
N VAL A 89 7.92 6.47 -8.37
CA VAL A 89 8.71 7.71 -8.28
C VAL A 89 8.30 8.69 -9.37
N ASP A 90 8.14 8.23 -10.62
CA ASP A 90 7.74 9.09 -11.73
C ASP A 90 6.27 9.55 -11.63
N LEU A 91 5.38 8.67 -11.17
CA LEU A 91 3.98 9.02 -10.92
C LEU A 91 3.86 10.07 -9.81
N LEU A 92 4.62 9.89 -8.73
CA LEU A 92 4.64 10.82 -7.61
C LEU A 92 5.28 12.16 -8.00
N SER A 93 6.35 12.14 -8.80
CA SER A 93 6.98 13.38 -9.26
C SER A 93 6.03 14.23 -10.09
N ALA A 94 5.34 13.61 -11.05
CA ALA A 94 4.32 14.30 -11.85
C ALA A 94 3.16 14.85 -11.00
N HIS A 95 2.86 14.20 -9.87
CA HIS A 95 1.86 14.69 -8.94
C HIS A 95 2.37 15.89 -8.14
N VAL A 96 3.59 15.81 -7.58
CA VAL A 96 4.24 16.90 -6.83
C VAL A 96 4.37 18.17 -7.68
N GLU A 97 4.69 18.03 -8.96
CA GLU A 97 4.79 19.14 -9.93
C GLU A 97 3.48 19.93 -10.12
N GLN A 98 2.35 19.37 -9.73
CA GLN A 98 1.04 20.04 -9.84
C GLN A 98 0.77 21.01 -8.68
N PHE A 99 1.40 20.81 -7.52
CA PHE A 99 1.12 21.62 -6.35
C PHE A 99 2.35 22.33 -5.74
N LEU A 100 3.57 22.04 -6.20
CA LEU A 100 4.78 22.76 -5.79
C LEU A 100 5.38 23.53 -6.97
N ASP A 101 5.96 24.67 -6.70
CA ASP A 101 6.80 25.39 -7.66
C ASP A 101 8.19 24.75 -7.71
N ILE A 102 8.57 24.20 -8.85
CA ILE A 102 9.84 23.50 -9.04
C ILE A 102 10.87 24.46 -9.64
N ASP A 103 11.98 24.62 -8.96
CA ASP A 103 13.18 25.30 -9.49
C ASP A 103 13.96 24.30 -10.36
N TRP A 104 13.62 24.27 -11.65
CA TRP A 104 14.19 23.31 -12.62
C TRP A 104 15.70 23.49 -12.83
N GLU A 105 16.22 24.70 -12.66
CA GLU A 105 17.66 24.97 -12.86
C GLU A 105 18.51 24.32 -11.75
N ASN A 106 17.95 24.22 -10.54
CA ASN A 106 18.64 23.65 -9.38
C ASN A 106 18.18 22.22 -9.06
N SER A 107 17.18 21.70 -9.78
CA SER A 107 16.68 20.34 -9.65
C SER A 107 17.46 19.36 -10.51
N ILE A 108 17.61 18.12 -10.06
CA ILE A 108 18.35 17.09 -10.78
C ILE A 108 17.70 15.72 -10.63
N ASP A 109 17.48 15.07 -11.77
CA ASP A 109 17.16 13.65 -11.80
C ASP A 109 18.46 12.84 -11.92
N LYS A 110 19.00 12.42 -10.78
CA LYS A 110 20.25 11.67 -10.74
C LYS A 110 20.14 10.32 -11.44
N ARG A 111 18.93 9.78 -11.65
CA ARG A 111 18.69 8.52 -12.39
C ARG A 111 19.05 8.66 -13.86
N LYS A 112 18.92 9.88 -14.43
CA LYS A 112 19.22 10.19 -15.84
C LYS A 112 20.65 10.66 -16.09
N VAL A 113 21.40 10.96 -15.04
CA VAL A 113 22.76 11.55 -15.16
C VAL A 113 23.87 10.49 -15.12
N LEU A 114 23.56 9.25 -14.75
CA LEU A 114 24.55 8.18 -14.74
C LEU A 114 24.99 7.83 -16.17
N GLU A 115 26.30 7.75 -16.34
CA GLU A 115 26.91 7.11 -17.50
C GLU A 115 26.53 5.62 -17.53
N THR A 116 26.33 5.07 -18.72
CA THR A 116 25.83 3.70 -18.92
C THR A 116 26.70 2.60 -18.33
N ASP A 117 27.93 2.92 -17.95
CA ASP A 117 28.92 2.01 -17.34
C ASP A 117 29.03 2.17 -15.81
N ARG A 118 28.26 3.08 -15.21
CA ARG A 118 28.29 3.34 -13.76
C ARG A 118 26.99 2.88 -13.11
N PHE A 119 27.13 2.02 -12.12
CA PHE A 119 26.05 1.65 -11.23
C PHE A 119 26.04 2.60 -10.03
N GLY A 120 24.94 3.27 -9.81
CA GLY A 120 24.73 4.14 -8.68
C GLY A 120 23.25 4.21 -8.37
N TYR A 121 22.90 4.03 -7.12
CA TYR A 121 21.51 4.06 -6.70
C TYR A 121 21.07 5.50 -6.49
N LEU A 122 20.19 5.98 -7.32
CA LEU A 122 19.95 7.40 -7.51
C LEU A 122 18.52 7.78 -7.17
N SER A 123 18.35 9.02 -6.76
CA SER A 123 17.06 9.61 -6.40
C SER A 123 16.78 10.83 -7.24
N LEU A 124 15.51 11.17 -7.39
CA LEU A 124 15.06 12.43 -7.94
C LEU A 124 15.17 13.50 -6.86
N HIS A 125 15.84 14.62 -7.17
CA HIS A 125 16.01 15.76 -6.28
C HIS A 125 15.38 16.99 -6.90
N TYR A 126 14.32 17.47 -6.31
CA TYR A 126 13.70 18.74 -6.64
C TYR A 126 14.10 19.82 -5.64
N ILE A 127 14.36 21.02 -6.14
CA ILE A 127 14.36 22.23 -5.34
C ILE A 127 13.01 22.88 -5.53
N CYS A 128 12.27 23.06 -4.44
CA CYS A 128 10.86 23.44 -4.47
C CYS A 128 10.60 24.69 -3.64
N ARG A 129 9.43 25.30 -3.91
CA ARG A 129 8.75 26.27 -3.03
C ARG A 129 7.29 25.86 -2.90
N ILE A 130 6.64 26.28 -1.81
CA ILE A 130 5.19 26.22 -1.68
C ILE A 130 4.61 27.50 -2.27
N PRO A 131 3.80 27.44 -3.34
CA PRO A 131 3.18 28.62 -3.94
C PRO A 131 2.12 29.22 -3.01
N GLU A 132 1.89 30.54 -3.07
CA GLU A 132 0.85 31.21 -2.30
C GLU A 132 -0.57 30.70 -2.60
N SER A 133 -0.78 30.12 -3.78
CA SER A 133 -2.04 29.50 -4.17
C SER A 133 -2.40 28.26 -3.34
N ILE A 134 -1.39 27.57 -2.81
CA ILE A 134 -1.56 26.38 -1.97
C ILE A 134 -1.59 26.78 -0.50
N TYR A 135 -0.65 27.60 -0.07
CA TYR A 135 -0.55 28.00 1.31
C TYR A 135 -0.14 29.47 1.44
N LYS A 136 -0.95 30.26 2.11
CA LYS A 136 -0.66 31.66 2.40
C LYS A 136 -0.77 31.92 3.90
N ASN A 137 0.35 32.28 4.50
CA ASN A 137 0.40 32.67 5.91
C ASN A 137 0.90 34.11 6.04
N PRO A 138 0.04 35.06 6.40
CA PRO A 138 0.43 36.47 6.57
C PRO A 138 1.48 36.69 7.66
N ASP A 139 1.52 35.81 8.67
CA ASP A 139 2.47 35.88 9.79
C ASP A 139 3.83 35.25 9.45
N LEU A 140 3.97 34.64 8.30
CA LEU A 140 5.17 33.96 7.86
C LEU A 140 5.33 34.02 6.32
N PRO A 141 5.42 35.24 5.75
CA PRO A 141 5.51 35.42 4.29
C PRO A 141 6.76 34.77 3.68
N GLU A 142 7.84 34.68 4.45
CA GLU A 142 9.10 34.08 4.02
C GLU A 142 8.96 32.58 3.66
N LEU A 143 7.88 31.92 4.09
CA LEU A 143 7.64 30.50 3.78
C LEU A 143 7.53 30.24 2.27
N ASN A 144 6.85 31.13 1.55
CA ASN A 144 6.64 30.99 0.11
C ASN A 144 7.92 31.31 -0.71
N GLU A 145 8.85 32.09 -0.12
CA GLU A 145 10.15 32.38 -0.74
C GLU A 145 11.19 31.31 -0.43
N LEU A 146 10.99 30.53 0.65
CA LEU A 146 11.95 29.53 1.07
C LEU A 146 12.06 28.40 0.05
N ARG A 147 13.28 28.16 -0.42
CA ARG A 147 13.61 26.97 -1.21
C ARG A 147 13.96 25.82 -0.28
N PHE A 148 13.44 24.64 -0.59
CA PHE A 148 13.75 23.41 0.12
C PHE A 148 14.03 22.27 -0.85
N GLU A 149 14.83 21.30 -0.43
CA GLU A 149 15.10 20.09 -1.21
C GLU A 149 14.04 19.04 -0.93
N LEU A 150 13.42 18.51 -1.99
CA LEU A 150 12.54 17.36 -1.95
C LEU A 150 13.18 16.19 -2.71
N GLN A 151 13.48 15.12 -2.00
CA GLN A 151 14.01 13.88 -2.56
C GLN A 151 12.88 12.87 -2.70
N ILE A 152 12.71 12.30 -3.90
CA ILE A 152 11.77 11.21 -4.16
C ILE A 152 12.57 9.98 -4.54
N ARG A 153 12.31 8.86 -3.87
CA ARG A 153 13.04 7.61 -4.07
C ARG A 153 12.20 6.40 -3.68
N SER A 154 12.50 5.23 -4.25
CA SER A 154 11.91 3.97 -3.81
C SER A 154 12.46 3.53 -2.44
N LEU A 155 11.80 2.56 -1.83
CA LEU A 155 12.23 1.97 -0.57
C LEU A 155 13.64 1.36 -0.66
N LEU A 156 13.96 0.67 -1.77
CA LEU A 156 15.29 0.11 -1.98
C LEU A 156 16.32 1.21 -2.23
N GLN A 157 15.97 2.28 -2.97
CA GLN A 157 16.82 3.47 -3.14
C GLN A 157 17.11 4.14 -1.80
N HIS A 158 16.11 4.23 -0.94
CA HIS A 158 16.28 4.81 0.39
C HIS A 158 17.21 3.94 1.26
N ALA A 159 17.01 2.64 1.29
CA ALA A 159 17.84 1.71 2.05
C ALA A 159 19.32 1.77 1.60
N TRP A 160 19.56 1.73 0.29
CA TRP A 160 20.90 1.85 -0.26
C TRP A 160 21.59 3.17 0.13
N ALA A 161 20.87 4.30 -0.05
CA ALA A 161 21.46 5.61 0.26
C ALA A 161 21.86 5.73 1.74
N ASN A 162 21.08 5.14 2.66
CA ASN A 162 21.41 5.13 4.08
C ASN A 162 22.61 4.24 4.38
N LEU A 163 22.67 3.04 3.79
CA LEU A 163 23.80 2.12 3.96
C LEU A 163 25.09 2.70 3.38
N TYR A 164 25.02 3.26 2.17
CA TYR A 164 26.17 3.89 1.53
C TYR A 164 26.70 5.07 2.34
N HIS A 165 25.80 5.89 2.88
CA HIS A 165 26.14 7.00 3.75
C HIS A 165 26.80 6.53 5.06
N ASP A 166 26.29 5.48 5.69
CA ASP A 166 26.86 4.92 6.94
C ASP A 166 28.27 4.37 6.71
N MET A 167 28.51 3.68 5.58
CA MET A 167 29.81 3.11 5.24
C MET A 167 30.84 4.16 4.81
N GLY A 168 30.40 5.25 4.15
CA GLY A 168 31.30 6.27 3.58
C GLY A 168 31.53 7.49 4.48
N TYR A 169 30.60 7.83 5.38
CA TYR A 169 30.62 9.10 6.10
C TYR A 169 31.25 9.01 7.51
N LYS A 170 31.29 7.82 8.11
CA LYS A 170 31.87 7.63 9.46
C LYS A 170 33.41 7.45 9.48
N SER A 171 34.00 7.32 8.31
CA SER A 171 35.45 7.33 8.18
C SER A 171 35.88 8.57 7.41
N ASP A 172 36.76 9.37 7.94
CA ASP A 172 37.46 10.47 7.23
C ASP A 172 38.25 9.97 6.01
N VAL A 173 38.08 8.72 5.64
CA VAL A 173 38.77 8.01 4.56
C VAL A 173 37.70 7.54 3.56
N GLU A 174 37.88 7.88 2.29
CA GLU A 174 37.08 7.33 1.18
C GLU A 174 37.05 5.81 1.23
N VAL A 175 35.91 5.22 0.83
CA VAL A 175 35.77 3.77 0.70
C VAL A 175 36.94 3.23 -0.14
N PRO A 176 37.76 2.29 0.38
CA PRO A 176 38.89 1.78 -0.38
C PRO A 176 38.49 1.23 -1.75
N VAL A 177 39.27 1.50 -2.77
CA VAL A 177 38.97 1.16 -4.19
C VAL A 177 38.60 -0.31 -4.36
N VAL A 178 39.18 -1.19 -3.55
CA VAL A 178 38.90 -2.63 -3.57
C VAL A 178 37.41 -2.94 -3.27
N TYR A 179 36.76 -2.15 -2.42
CA TYR A 179 35.35 -2.32 -2.06
C TYR A 179 34.40 -1.49 -2.95
N GLN A 180 34.88 -0.46 -3.62
CA GLN A 180 34.05 0.37 -4.54
C GLN A 180 33.41 -0.49 -5.63
N ARG A 181 34.14 -1.48 -6.16
CA ARG A 181 33.61 -2.41 -7.15
C ARG A 181 32.51 -3.31 -6.62
N ASP A 182 32.63 -3.79 -5.38
CA ASP A 182 31.61 -4.62 -4.75
C ASP A 182 30.36 -3.79 -4.39
N MET A 183 30.56 -2.54 -3.98
CA MET A 183 29.48 -1.56 -3.81
C MET A 183 28.73 -1.31 -5.12
N GLY A 184 29.45 -1.11 -6.24
CA GLY A 184 28.84 -0.96 -7.56
C GLY A 184 28.00 -2.18 -7.97
N ARG A 185 28.51 -3.41 -7.71
CA ARG A 185 27.75 -4.65 -7.98
C ARG A 185 26.48 -4.73 -7.15
N LEU A 186 26.55 -4.40 -5.87
CA LEU A 186 25.38 -4.39 -4.98
C LEU A 186 24.36 -3.34 -5.41
N ALA A 187 24.80 -2.14 -5.82
CA ALA A 187 23.91 -1.13 -6.38
C ALA A 187 23.17 -1.64 -7.60
N GLY A 188 23.86 -2.29 -8.56
CA GLY A 188 23.23 -2.88 -9.74
C GLY A 188 22.26 -4.02 -9.42
N LEU A 189 22.56 -4.85 -8.42
CA LEU A 189 21.61 -5.88 -7.96
C LEU A 189 20.34 -5.29 -7.34
N LEU A 190 20.46 -4.21 -6.57
CA LEU A 190 19.32 -3.52 -5.98
C LEU A 190 18.49 -2.81 -7.05
N GLU A 191 19.12 -2.19 -8.04
CA GLU A 191 18.45 -1.58 -9.19
C GLU A 191 17.61 -2.62 -9.93
N LEU A 192 18.22 -3.77 -10.28
CA LEU A 192 17.52 -4.87 -10.92
C LEU A 192 16.36 -5.41 -10.05
N ALA A 193 16.57 -5.54 -8.74
CA ALA A 193 15.53 -5.99 -7.83
C ALA A 193 14.34 -5.02 -7.80
N ASP A 194 14.59 -3.71 -7.76
CA ASP A 194 13.57 -2.67 -7.73
C ASP A 194 12.73 -2.65 -9.03
N GLU A 195 13.40 -2.80 -10.18
CA GLU A 195 12.73 -2.95 -11.48
C GLU A 195 11.85 -4.21 -11.53
N GLN A 196 12.37 -5.36 -11.07
CA GLN A 196 11.61 -6.61 -11.06
C GLN A 196 10.41 -6.56 -10.12
N LEU A 197 10.55 -5.96 -8.93
CA LEU A 197 9.44 -5.76 -8.00
C LEU A 197 8.37 -4.85 -8.59
N SER A 198 8.77 -3.76 -9.25
CA SER A 198 7.86 -2.86 -9.97
C SER A 198 7.09 -3.58 -11.08
N ARG A 199 7.78 -4.41 -11.88
CA ARG A 199 7.19 -5.21 -12.95
C ARG A 199 6.17 -6.22 -12.40
N ILE A 200 6.55 -7.00 -11.39
CA ILE A 200 5.67 -7.99 -10.75
C ILE A 200 4.42 -7.30 -10.19
N ARG A 201 4.57 -6.12 -9.55
CA ARG A 201 3.45 -5.34 -9.03
C ARG A 201 2.47 -4.91 -10.13
N MET A 202 3.00 -4.44 -11.27
CA MET A 202 2.18 -4.06 -12.41
C MET A 202 1.45 -5.27 -13.02
N GLU A 203 2.12 -6.41 -13.14
CA GLU A 203 1.54 -7.66 -13.65
C GLU A 203 0.41 -8.15 -12.73
N ILE A 204 0.60 -8.13 -11.41
CA ILE A 204 -0.43 -8.49 -10.43
C ILE A 204 -1.64 -7.55 -10.55
N ASN A 205 -1.42 -6.25 -10.65
CA ASN A 205 -2.51 -5.27 -10.80
C ASN A 205 -3.23 -5.43 -12.16
N GLY A 206 -2.50 -5.73 -13.22
CA GLY A 206 -3.06 -6.05 -14.54
C GLY A 206 -3.93 -7.31 -14.49
N TYR A 207 -3.42 -8.37 -13.85
CA TYR A 207 -4.15 -9.60 -13.62
C TYR A 207 -5.45 -9.36 -12.83
N ARG A 208 -5.40 -8.62 -11.73
CA ARG A 208 -6.58 -8.29 -10.91
C ARG A 208 -7.65 -7.54 -11.71
N ARG A 209 -7.27 -6.54 -12.50
CA ARG A 209 -8.20 -5.81 -13.39
C ARG A 209 -8.83 -6.73 -14.44
N ASN A 210 -8.04 -7.63 -15.03
CA ASN A 210 -8.54 -8.60 -16.00
C ASN A 210 -9.55 -9.57 -15.35
N VAL A 211 -9.24 -10.09 -14.17
CA VAL A 211 -10.15 -10.92 -13.36
C VAL A 211 -11.46 -10.19 -13.08
N GLN A 212 -11.42 -8.95 -12.60
CA GLN A 212 -12.62 -8.16 -12.36
C GLN A 212 -13.48 -8.00 -13.62
N SER A 213 -12.84 -7.76 -14.77
CA SER A 213 -13.53 -7.66 -16.06
C SER A 213 -14.19 -8.99 -16.47
N MET A 214 -13.47 -10.11 -16.32
CA MET A 214 -14.00 -11.47 -16.61
C MET A 214 -15.19 -11.80 -15.69
N VAL A 215 -15.06 -11.49 -14.40
CA VAL A 215 -16.14 -11.71 -13.42
C VAL A 215 -17.35 -10.82 -13.72
N ALA A 216 -17.14 -9.56 -14.12
CA ALA A 216 -18.21 -8.63 -14.48
C ALA A 216 -18.94 -9.03 -15.76
N SER A 217 -18.28 -9.71 -16.72
CA SER A 217 -18.90 -10.19 -17.95
C SER A 217 -19.87 -11.35 -17.74
N GLY A 218 -19.81 -12.04 -16.59
CA GLY A 218 -20.67 -13.18 -16.23
C GLY A 218 -20.27 -14.50 -16.90
N ASP A 219 -19.19 -14.55 -17.67
CA ASP A 219 -18.62 -15.79 -18.18
C ASP A 219 -17.56 -16.33 -17.21
N PHE A 220 -18.01 -17.23 -16.34
CA PHE A 220 -17.20 -17.79 -15.27
C PHE A 220 -16.53 -19.13 -15.61
N SER A 221 -16.81 -19.69 -16.79
CA SER A 221 -16.45 -21.08 -17.11
C SER A 221 -14.94 -21.34 -17.04
N GLU A 222 -14.14 -20.39 -17.55
CA GLU A 222 -12.69 -20.48 -17.64
C GLU A 222 -11.96 -19.67 -16.56
N VAL A 223 -12.69 -18.99 -15.65
CA VAL A 223 -12.09 -18.18 -14.59
C VAL A 223 -11.55 -19.10 -13.50
N PRO A 224 -10.22 -19.20 -13.30
CA PRO A 224 -9.67 -20.10 -12.30
C PRO A 224 -10.05 -19.68 -10.89
N LEU A 225 -10.25 -20.63 -10.00
CA LEU A 225 -10.51 -20.38 -8.58
C LEU A 225 -9.21 -20.06 -7.86
N ASN A 226 -9.03 -18.81 -7.48
CA ASN A 226 -7.95 -18.33 -6.60
C ASN A 226 -8.47 -17.21 -5.68
N GLY A 227 -7.63 -16.71 -4.78
CA GLY A 227 -8.05 -15.72 -3.78
C GLY A 227 -8.66 -14.44 -4.36
N ASP A 228 -8.09 -13.92 -5.47
CA ASP A 228 -8.54 -12.69 -6.11
C ASP A 228 -9.87 -12.91 -6.88
N THR A 229 -9.97 -13.99 -7.66
CA THR A 229 -11.19 -14.34 -8.42
C THR A 229 -12.35 -14.69 -7.49
N PHE A 230 -12.05 -15.42 -6.41
CA PHE A 230 -13.03 -15.81 -5.41
C PHE A 230 -13.62 -14.60 -4.68
N ARG A 231 -12.78 -13.69 -4.22
CA ARG A 231 -13.23 -12.44 -3.58
C ARG A 231 -14.08 -11.60 -4.52
N SER A 232 -13.58 -11.35 -5.75
CA SER A 232 -14.29 -10.56 -6.75
C SER A 232 -15.66 -11.16 -7.09
N TYR A 233 -15.77 -12.50 -7.13
CA TYR A 233 -17.02 -13.17 -7.40
C TYR A 233 -18.03 -13.03 -6.25
N LEU A 234 -17.60 -13.13 -4.99
CA LEU A 234 -18.48 -12.96 -3.83
C LEU A 234 -18.98 -11.51 -3.65
N GLU A 235 -18.25 -10.52 -4.20
CA GLU A 235 -18.69 -9.12 -4.22
C GLU A 235 -19.81 -8.84 -5.22
N LEU A 236 -20.12 -9.77 -6.14
CA LEU A 236 -21.22 -9.61 -7.08
C LEU A 236 -22.56 -9.50 -6.35
N LYS A 237 -23.46 -8.70 -6.92
CA LYS A 237 -24.84 -8.52 -6.42
C LYS A 237 -25.60 -9.84 -6.18
N THR A 238 -25.22 -10.90 -6.88
CA THR A 238 -25.83 -12.23 -6.74
C THR A 238 -25.60 -12.85 -5.36
N PHE A 239 -24.40 -12.67 -4.77
CA PHE A 239 -24.12 -13.11 -3.41
C PHE A 239 -24.46 -12.05 -2.37
N ARG A 240 -23.97 -10.83 -2.54
CA ARG A 240 -24.25 -9.72 -1.61
C ARG A 240 -25.75 -9.46 -1.49
N GLY A 241 -26.49 -9.41 -2.58
CA GLY A 241 -27.93 -9.17 -2.55
C GLY A 241 -28.72 -10.31 -1.89
N MET A 242 -28.22 -11.55 -1.86
CA MET A 242 -28.82 -12.63 -1.11
C MET A 242 -28.58 -12.44 0.40
N ALA A 243 -27.38 -12.10 0.81
CA ALA A 243 -27.05 -11.83 2.20
C ALA A 243 -27.82 -10.61 2.74
N GLU A 244 -27.87 -9.52 1.97
CA GLU A 244 -28.62 -8.30 2.29
C GLU A 244 -30.11 -8.61 2.52
N LYS A 245 -30.75 -9.37 1.64
CA LYS A 245 -32.15 -9.78 1.82
C LYS A 245 -32.39 -10.59 3.08
N ILE A 246 -31.50 -11.51 3.44
CA ILE A 246 -31.60 -12.31 4.66
C ILE A 246 -31.45 -11.38 5.88
N ALA A 247 -30.45 -10.50 5.85
CA ALA A 247 -30.19 -9.56 6.93
C ALA A 247 -31.37 -8.59 7.14
N ASP A 248 -31.94 -8.04 6.07
CA ASP A 248 -33.13 -7.17 6.14
C ASP A 248 -34.31 -7.84 6.79
N ILE A 249 -34.62 -9.10 6.43
CA ILE A 249 -35.76 -9.86 6.99
C ILE A 249 -35.50 -10.22 8.46
N SER A 250 -34.28 -10.62 8.80
CA SER A 250 -33.87 -10.98 10.17
C SER A 250 -33.51 -9.81 11.05
N LYS A 251 -33.40 -8.59 10.47
CA LYS A 251 -32.91 -7.35 11.12
C LYS A 251 -31.48 -7.45 11.66
N ALA A 252 -30.66 -8.27 11.01
CA ALA A 252 -29.28 -8.48 11.41
C ALA A 252 -28.35 -7.43 10.74
N GLN A 253 -27.24 -7.10 11.42
CA GLN A 253 -26.17 -6.30 10.85
C GLN A 253 -25.18 -7.21 10.12
N LEU A 254 -24.83 -6.84 8.89
CA LEU A 254 -23.85 -7.59 8.10
C LEU A 254 -22.42 -7.21 8.48
N PHE A 255 -21.54 -8.20 8.54
CA PHE A 255 -20.11 -8.00 8.74
C PHE A 255 -19.29 -8.88 7.80
N GLU A 256 -18.07 -8.39 7.48
CA GLU A 256 -17.09 -9.14 6.70
C GLU A 256 -16.35 -10.13 7.60
N ASP A 257 -16.11 -11.33 7.09
CA ASP A 257 -15.37 -12.38 7.76
C ASP A 257 -14.31 -13.00 6.84
N SER A 258 -13.49 -13.91 7.39
CA SER A 258 -12.44 -14.55 6.62
C SER A 258 -13.00 -15.52 5.58
N LEU A 259 -12.62 -15.31 4.32
CA LEU A 259 -13.00 -16.19 3.21
C LEU A 259 -12.05 -17.40 3.04
N GLU A 260 -10.91 -17.40 3.72
CA GLU A 260 -9.90 -18.46 3.58
C GLU A 260 -10.41 -19.87 3.90
N PRO A 261 -11.17 -20.09 4.99
CA PRO A 261 -11.72 -21.42 5.28
C PRO A 261 -12.65 -21.93 4.17
N TYR A 262 -13.49 -21.06 3.64
CA TYR A 262 -14.41 -21.39 2.55
C TYR A 262 -13.68 -21.71 1.25
N TYR A 263 -12.62 -20.99 0.92
CA TYR A 263 -11.76 -21.29 -0.21
C TYR A 263 -11.20 -22.72 -0.12
N LYS A 264 -10.71 -23.12 1.05
CA LYS A 264 -10.19 -24.47 1.30
C LYS A 264 -11.28 -25.53 1.15
N VAL A 265 -12.49 -25.25 1.67
CA VAL A 265 -13.66 -26.15 1.53
C VAL A 265 -14.01 -26.37 0.05
N LEU A 266 -14.11 -25.30 -0.72
CA LEU A 266 -14.43 -25.38 -2.15
C LEU A 266 -13.38 -26.18 -2.95
N LEU A 267 -12.10 -25.98 -2.66
CA LEU A 267 -11.01 -26.78 -3.25
C LEU A 267 -11.15 -28.26 -2.87
N HIS A 268 -11.50 -28.55 -1.62
CA HIS A 268 -11.74 -29.92 -1.15
C HIS A 268 -12.97 -30.57 -1.81
N MET A 269 -14.00 -29.78 -2.10
CA MET A 269 -15.18 -30.21 -2.87
C MET A 269 -14.89 -30.40 -4.37
N GLY A 270 -13.65 -30.19 -4.81
CA GLY A 270 -13.23 -30.38 -6.20
C GLY A 270 -13.47 -29.20 -7.12
N MET A 271 -13.86 -28.01 -6.58
CA MET A 271 -14.03 -26.80 -7.38
C MET A 271 -12.67 -26.29 -7.88
N ARG A 272 -12.59 -25.88 -9.15
CA ARG A 272 -11.35 -25.38 -9.78
C ARG A 272 -11.55 -24.05 -10.48
N THR A 273 -12.79 -23.73 -10.83
CA THR A 273 -13.16 -22.47 -11.51
C THR A 273 -14.27 -21.75 -10.76
N ILE A 274 -14.41 -20.45 -11.01
CA ILE A 274 -15.57 -19.68 -10.52
C ILE A 274 -16.87 -20.22 -11.13
N GLY A 275 -16.82 -20.77 -12.35
CA GLY A 275 -17.95 -21.44 -12.97
C GLY A 275 -18.46 -22.64 -12.17
N ASP A 276 -17.57 -23.36 -11.48
CA ASP A 276 -17.98 -24.44 -10.58
C ASP A 276 -18.81 -23.90 -9.39
N ILE A 277 -18.37 -22.81 -8.80
CA ILE A 277 -19.08 -22.15 -7.69
C ILE A 277 -20.42 -21.57 -8.16
N GLU A 278 -20.46 -20.98 -9.35
CA GLU A 278 -21.70 -20.44 -9.92
C GLU A 278 -22.71 -21.58 -10.22
N ARG A 279 -22.25 -22.73 -10.70
CA ARG A 279 -23.12 -23.92 -10.84
C ARG A 279 -23.65 -24.39 -9.48
N LEU A 280 -22.78 -24.44 -8.47
CA LEU A 280 -23.16 -24.78 -7.10
C LEU A 280 -24.25 -23.83 -6.57
N ARG A 281 -24.02 -22.53 -6.74
CA ARG A 281 -24.97 -21.47 -6.36
C ARG A 281 -26.31 -21.61 -7.10
N LYS A 282 -26.30 -21.79 -8.42
CA LYS A 282 -27.51 -21.96 -9.22
C LYS A 282 -28.31 -23.20 -8.82
N THR A 283 -27.61 -24.28 -8.46
CA THR A 283 -28.25 -25.54 -8.10
C THR A 283 -28.83 -25.53 -6.69
N TYR A 284 -28.14 -24.93 -5.74
CA TYR A 284 -28.46 -25.03 -4.31
C TYR A 284 -28.83 -23.71 -3.64
N GLY A 285 -28.76 -22.59 -4.36
CA GLY A 285 -28.91 -21.25 -3.80
C GLY A 285 -30.28 -21.00 -3.15
N ASP A 286 -31.37 -21.47 -3.73
CA ASP A 286 -32.71 -21.30 -3.18
C ASP A 286 -32.85 -22.05 -1.85
N GLY A 287 -32.40 -23.29 -1.77
CA GLY A 287 -32.38 -24.06 -0.53
C GLY A 287 -31.44 -23.44 0.52
N ALA A 288 -30.30 -22.93 0.10
CA ALA A 288 -29.37 -22.23 0.99
C ALA A 288 -30.00 -20.94 1.57
N TYR A 289 -30.71 -20.18 0.75
CA TYR A 289 -31.43 -18.99 1.19
C TYR A 289 -32.50 -19.33 2.26
N GLN A 290 -33.32 -20.35 2.02
CA GLN A 290 -34.32 -20.78 2.97
C GLN A 290 -33.73 -21.27 4.30
N LEU A 291 -32.64 -22.04 4.23
CA LEU A 291 -31.92 -22.52 5.41
C LEU A 291 -31.28 -21.37 6.20
N ALA A 292 -30.62 -20.45 5.53
CA ALA A 292 -29.99 -19.27 6.16
C ALA A 292 -31.06 -18.39 6.84
N LEU A 293 -32.20 -18.17 6.18
CA LEU A 293 -33.32 -17.41 6.75
C LEU A 293 -33.88 -18.07 8.01
N LEU A 294 -34.07 -19.40 7.99
CA LEU A 294 -34.51 -20.17 9.15
C LEU A 294 -33.50 -20.06 10.30
N GLN A 295 -32.21 -20.17 10.01
CA GLN A 295 -31.16 -20.05 11.02
C GLN A 295 -31.14 -18.66 11.66
N MET A 296 -31.20 -17.60 10.86
CA MET A 296 -31.15 -16.22 11.35
C MET A 296 -32.42 -15.87 12.17
N THR A 297 -33.62 -16.20 11.67
CA THR A 297 -34.87 -15.92 12.38
C THR A 297 -35.03 -16.78 13.63
N GLY A 298 -34.47 -17.98 13.65
CA GLY A 298 -34.53 -18.91 14.79
C GLY A 298 -33.45 -18.64 15.86
N SER A 299 -32.36 -18.04 15.53
CA SER A 299 -31.25 -17.76 16.48
C SER A 299 -31.44 -16.48 17.28
N GLY A 300 -32.20 -15.51 16.76
CA GLY A 300 -32.29 -14.16 17.33
C GLY A 300 -30.95 -13.39 17.29
N SER A 301 -30.05 -13.78 16.41
CA SER A 301 -28.74 -13.10 16.27
C SER A 301 -28.89 -11.75 15.58
N ASP A 302 -28.30 -10.71 16.16
CA ASP A 302 -28.28 -9.36 15.61
C ASP A 302 -27.18 -9.17 14.55
N ASN A 303 -26.33 -10.18 14.32
CA ASN A 303 -25.21 -10.11 13.39
C ASN A 303 -25.18 -11.30 12.44
N MET A 304 -24.83 -11.07 11.17
CA MET A 304 -24.71 -12.09 10.14
C MET A 304 -23.44 -11.86 9.30
N ALA A 305 -22.64 -12.90 9.12
CA ALA A 305 -21.51 -12.86 8.20
C ALA A 305 -21.96 -12.93 6.74
N TYR A 306 -21.31 -12.19 5.83
CA TYR A 306 -21.55 -12.31 4.38
C TYR A 306 -21.32 -13.74 3.87
N SER A 307 -20.34 -14.45 4.43
CA SER A 307 -20.01 -15.82 4.06
C SER A 307 -21.10 -16.84 4.41
N MET A 308 -22.08 -16.50 5.26
CA MET A 308 -23.14 -17.40 5.67
C MET A 308 -23.96 -17.95 4.49
N VAL A 309 -24.14 -17.15 3.43
CA VAL A 309 -24.81 -17.60 2.20
C VAL A 309 -24.03 -18.74 1.56
N LEU A 310 -22.71 -18.57 1.42
CA LEU A 310 -21.83 -19.59 0.85
C LEU A 310 -21.75 -20.83 1.72
N GLN A 311 -21.69 -20.66 3.03
CA GLN A 311 -21.74 -21.77 3.99
C GLN A 311 -23.00 -22.61 3.76
N ASN A 312 -24.15 -21.96 3.67
CA ASN A 312 -25.43 -22.69 3.46
C ASN A 312 -25.50 -23.35 2.07
N ILE A 313 -24.91 -22.77 1.03
CA ILE A 313 -24.78 -23.43 -0.27
C ILE A 313 -23.98 -24.74 -0.14
N CYS A 314 -22.84 -24.72 0.58
CA CYS A 314 -22.04 -25.91 0.84
C CYS A 314 -22.80 -26.94 1.68
N ILE A 315 -23.53 -26.50 2.72
CA ILE A 315 -24.37 -27.37 3.54
C ILE A 315 -25.42 -28.10 2.69
N VAL A 316 -26.19 -27.35 1.90
CA VAL A 316 -27.25 -27.93 1.06
C VAL A 316 -26.66 -28.90 0.00
N ALA A 317 -25.52 -28.54 -0.58
CA ALA A 317 -24.81 -29.42 -1.53
C ALA A 317 -24.42 -30.75 -0.88
N ILE A 318 -23.84 -30.73 0.32
CA ILE A 318 -23.40 -31.90 1.06
C ILE A 318 -24.66 -32.79 1.41
N LEU A 319 -25.73 -32.18 1.86
CA LEU A 319 -26.95 -32.88 2.21
C LEU A 319 -27.62 -33.52 1.00
N LYS A 320 -27.73 -32.81 -0.12
CA LYS A 320 -28.29 -33.32 -1.37
C LYS A 320 -27.44 -34.43 -2.02
N GLN A 321 -26.15 -34.48 -1.73
CA GLN A 321 -25.27 -35.58 -2.12
C GLN A 321 -25.36 -36.82 -1.20
N GLY A 322 -26.14 -36.76 -0.16
CA GLY A 322 -26.41 -37.92 0.73
C GLY A 322 -25.35 -38.10 1.84
N PHE A 323 -24.46 -37.14 2.09
CA PHE A 323 -23.43 -37.25 3.13
C PHE A 323 -23.96 -37.05 4.55
N GLY A 324 -25.18 -36.56 4.71
CA GLY A 324 -25.90 -36.43 6.00
C GLY A 324 -25.10 -35.65 7.06
N GLU A 325 -25.38 -35.95 8.34
CA GLU A 325 -24.71 -35.31 9.48
C GLU A 325 -23.19 -35.50 9.47
N ALA A 326 -22.68 -36.64 9.03
CA ALA A 326 -21.26 -36.91 8.98
C ALA A 326 -20.51 -35.98 7.98
N GLY A 327 -21.20 -35.63 6.88
CA GLY A 327 -20.66 -34.62 5.92
C GLY A 327 -20.62 -33.23 6.52
N LEU A 328 -21.65 -32.85 7.30
CA LEU A 328 -21.71 -31.55 7.99
C LEU A 328 -20.62 -31.43 9.08
N ILE A 329 -20.38 -32.47 9.86
CA ILE A 329 -19.30 -32.50 10.87
C ILE A 329 -17.97 -32.20 10.22
N ARG A 330 -17.66 -32.85 9.05
CA ARG A 330 -16.43 -32.58 8.30
C ARG A 330 -16.36 -31.16 7.77
N LEU A 331 -17.45 -30.63 7.23
CA LEU A 331 -17.53 -29.25 6.78
C LEU A 331 -17.20 -28.28 7.92
N PHE A 332 -17.84 -28.44 9.08
CA PHE A 332 -17.63 -27.56 10.22
C PHE A 332 -16.23 -27.70 10.84
N ALA A 333 -15.65 -28.90 10.83
CA ALA A 333 -14.25 -29.08 11.20
C ALA A 333 -13.28 -28.32 10.27
N MET A 334 -13.57 -28.27 8.98
CA MET A 334 -12.79 -27.47 8.04
C MET A 334 -12.97 -25.96 8.22
N LEU A 335 -14.16 -25.49 8.58
CA LEU A 335 -14.46 -24.07 8.76
C LEU A 335 -14.00 -23.53 10.11
N TYR A 336 -14.16 -24.29 11.18
CA TYR A 336 -14.03 -23.82 12.57
C TYR A 336 -12.95 -24.55 13.39
N GLY A 337 -12.30 -25.55 12.79
CA GLY A 337 -11.42 -26.47 13.49
C GLY A 337 -12.15 -27.65 14.14
N GLU A 338 -11.38 -28.66 14.56
CA GLU A 338 -11.97 -29.84 15.22
C GLU A 338 -12.46 -29.49 16.64
N GLY A 339 -13.67 -29.97 16.99
CA GLY A 339 -14.21 -29.76 18.31
C GLY A 339 -15.60 -30.40 18.51
N PRO A 340 -16.03 -30.65 19.76
CA PRO A 340 -17.30 -31.28 20.09
C PRO A 340 -18.52 -30.44 19.66
N PHE A 341 -18.32 -29.13 19.51
CA PHE A 341 -19.36 -28.21 19.00
C PHE A 341 -19.85 -28.61 17.60
N ASN A 342 -18.94 -29.12 16.73
CA ASN A 342 -19.27 -29.46 15.35
C ASN A 342 -20.34 -30.58 15.27
N VAL A 343 -20.33 -31.52 16.17
CA VAL A 343 -21.30 -32.63 16.22
C VAL A 343 -22.70 -32.09 16.55
N GLN A 344 -22.80 -31.26 17.60
CA GLN A 344 -24.08 -30.68 18.01
C GLN A 344 -24.60 -29.71 16.93
N HIS A 345 -23.71 -28.92 16.34
CA HIS A 345 -24.07 -27.97 15.28
C HIS A 345 -24.57 -28.70 14.02
N ALA A 346 -23.87 -29.76 13.59
CA ALA A 346 -24.26 -30.59 12.45
C ALA A 346 -25.68 -31.19 12.65
N LYS A 347 -25.95 -31.73 13.84
CA LYS A 347 -27.27 -32.27 14.17
C LYS A 347 -28.37 -31.20 14.09
N THR A 348 -28.10 -30.03 14.67
CA THR A 348 -29.08 -28.91 14.63
C THR A 348 -29.37 -28.47 13.19
N VAL A 349 -28.33 -28.31 12.35
CA VAL A 349 -28.50 -27.91 10.96
C VAL A 349 -29.18 -28.99 10.13
N TYR A 350 -28.89 -30.25 10.39
CA TYR A 350 -29.58 -31.37 9.75
C TYR A 350 -31.07 -31.38 10.04
N GLU A 351 -31.48 -31.24 11.34
CA GLU A 351 -32.88 -31.12 11.76
C GLU A 351 -33.55 -29.88 11.13
N GLN A 352 -32.87 -28.77 11.03
CA GLN A 352 -33.37 -27.56 10.35
C GLN A 352 -33.64 -27.81 8.85
N ALA A 353 -32.71 -28.51 8.17
CA ALA A 353 -32.89 -28.86 6.77
C ALA A 353 -34.08 -29.80 6.53
N GLN A 354 -34.33 -30.73 7.45
CA GLN A 354 -35.55 -31.59 7.41
C GLN A 354 -36.83 -30.78 7.54
N LYS A 355 -36.88 -29.80 8.46
CA LYS A 355 -38.09 -28.97 8.70
C LYS A 355 -38.55 -28.18 7.47
N ILE A 356 -37.63 -27.85 6.57
CA ILE A 356 -37.93 -27.12 5.31
C ILE A 356 -37.91 -28.03 4.08
N ASN A 357 -37.97 -29.33 4.27
CA ASN A 357 -38.00 -30.35 3.21
C ASN A 357 -36.81 -30.25 2.22
N LEU A 358 -35.64 -29.88 2.69
CA LEU A 358 -34.44 -29.88 1.88
C LEU A 358 -33.87 -31.30 1.68
N ILE A 359 -34.17 -32.23 2.56
CA ILE A 359 -33.72 -33.63 2.54
C ILE A 359 -34.85 -34.54 2.93
#